data_71049e1fce9c77f96432500377c63c2c
#
_entry.id   71049e1fce9c77f96432500377c63c2c
#
_cell.length_a   1.000
_cell.length_b   1.000
_cell.length_c   1.000
_cell.angle_alpha   90.00
_cell.angle_beta   90.00
_cell.angle_gamma   90.00
#
_symmetry.space_group_name_H-M   'P 1'
#
loop_
_entity.id
_entity.type
_entity.pdbx_description
1 polymer ?
#
loop_
_entity_poly.entity_id
_entity_poly.type
_entity_poly.pdbx_seq_one_letter_code
_entity_poly.pdbx_strand_id
1 'polypeptide(L)'
;KVLEGAENIGIKLTHVYGLTEVSGPASVCAEQPGWDELPADQRAQLKRRQGVPYPLEEAVTVLDPVTMQQVPRDGETIGEVMFRGNIVMKGYLKNPKATDKSFEGGWFHTGDLAVMEPDRYVKIKDRSKDIIISGGENISSIEVEDALYRHPAVLACAVVARPDPKWGETPLAFVETKAEAT
;
A
#
# COMPACT_ATOMS: atom_id res chain seq x y z
N LYS A 1 3.04 14.19 -6.09
CA LYS A 1 3.06 14.80 -7.46
C LYS A 1 1.71 14.67 -8.18
N VAL A 2 1.14 13.45 -8.36
CA VAL A 2 -0.14 13.28 -9.11
C VAL A 2 -1.30 14.00 -8.41
N LEU A 3 -1.51 13.75 -7.12
CA LEU A 3 -2.57 14.40 -6.34
C LEU A 3 -2.42 15.93 -6.34
N GLU A 4 -1.22 16.41 -6.06
CA GLU A 4 -0.87 17.84 -6.08
C GLU A 4 -1.04 18.46 -7.48
N GLY A 5 -0.59 17.76 -8.53
CA GLY A 5 -0.76 18.21 -9.91
C GLY A 5 -2.23 18.33 -10.33
N ALA A 6 -3.07 17.38 -9.90
CA ALA A 6 -4.50 17.43 -10.16
C ALA A 6 -5.19 18.58 -9.43
N GLU A 7 -4.85 18.81 -8.16
CA GLU A 7 -5.37 19.95 -7.39
C GLU A 7 -5.00 21.29 -8.00
N ASN A 8 -3.77 21.44 -8.51
CA ASN A 8 -3.30 22.65 -9.15
C ASN A 8 -4.09 23.05 -10.43
N ILE A 9 -4.73 22.07 -11.08
CA ILE A 9 -5.63 22.29 -12.24
C ILE A 9 -7.11 22.22 -11.87
N GLY A 10 -7.44 22.26 -10.57
CA GLY A 10 -8.81 22.30 -10.06
C GLY A 10 -9.53 20.95 -10.04
N ILE A 11 -8.82 19.82 -10.21
CA ILE A 11 -9.41 18.48 -10.13
C ILE A 11 -9.32 17.95 -8.69
N LYS A 12 -10.48 17.66 -8.09
CA LYS A 12 -10.56 17.01 -6.80
C LYS A 12 -10.46 15.50 -6.97
N LEU A 13 -9.38 14.90 -6.45
CA LEU A 13 -9.17 13.46 -6.46
C LEU A 13 -9.52 12.84 -5.12
N THR A 14 -10.21 11.70 -5.16
CA THR A 14 -10.42 10.84 -4.00
C THR A 14 -9.66 9.54 -4.23
N HIS A 15 -8.73 9.23 -3.34
CA HIS A 15 -7.96 7.99 -3.42
C HIS A 15 -8.84 6.84 -2.88
N VAL A 16 -8.93 5.78 -3.66
CA VAL A 16 -9.60 4.53 -3.26
C VAL A 16 -8.66 3.35 -3.46
N TYR A 17 -8.88 2.28 -2.71
CA TYR A 17 -8.11 1.05 -2.84
C TYR A 17 -9.05 -0.15 -2.89
N GLY A 18 -8.74 -1.09 -3.75
CA GLY A 18 -9.45 -2.34 -3.92
C GLY A 18 -8.74 -3.25 -4.90
N LEU A 19 -9.26 -4.44 -5.04
CA LEU A 19 -8.73 -5.51 -5.87
C LEU A 19 -9.85 -6.09 -6.72
N THR A 20 -9.52 -6.87 -7.74
CA THR A 20 -10.50 -7.65 -8.52
C THR A 20 -11.33 -8.57 -7.62
N GLU A 21 -10.70 -9.10 -6.60
CA GLU A 21 -11.28 -10.03 -5.62
C GLU A 21 -12.32 -9.39 -4.70
N VAL A 22 -12.43 -8.07 -4.67
CA VAL A 22 -13.42 -7.33 -3.87
C VAL A 22 -14.39 -6.52 -4.73
N SER A 23 -14.40 -6.75 -6.04
CA SER A 23 -15.38 -6.20 -6.99
C SER A 23 -15.46 -4.67 -7.02
N GLY A 24 -14.42 -3.95 -6.60
CA GLY A 24 -14.37 -2.48 -6.60
C GLY A 24 -13.58 -1.91 -5.43
N PRO A 25 -13.86 -0.65 -5.03
CA PRO A 25 -13.21 -0.06 -3.87
C PRO A 25 -13.61 -0.75 -2.57
N ALA A 26 -12.64 -1.23 -1.81
CA ALA A 26 -12.82 -1.74 -0.45
C ALA A 26 -12.52 -0.68 0.60
N SER A 27 -11.66 0.29 0.28
CA SER A 27 -11.39 1.43 1.14
C SER A 27 -11.35 2.75 0.38
N VAL A 28 -11.53 3.83 1.12
CA VAL A 28 -11.54 5.19 0.59
C VAL A 28 -10.79 6.12 1.53
N CYS A 29 -9.93 6.96 0.98
CA CYS A 29 -9.31 8.05 1.73
C CYS A 29 -10.32 9.19 1.89
N ALA A 30 -11.26 9.00 2.82
CA ALA A 30 -12.27 10.00 3.15
C ALA A 30 -11.59 11.26 3.72
N GLU A 31 -11.91 12.42 3.16
CA GLU A 31 -11.38 13.68 3.69
C GLU A 31 -11.99 13.96 5.07
N GLN A 32 -11.15 14.43 6.00
CA GLN A 32 -11.59 14.86 7.32
C GLN A 32 -11.74 16.37 7.36
N PRO A 33 -12.60 16.90 8.24
CA PRO A 33 -12.70 18.35 8.46
C PRO A 33 -11.33 18.98 8.75
N GLY A 34 -11.06 20.10 8.13
CA GLY A 34 -9.80 20.85 8.30
C GLY A 34 -8.64 20.41 7.39
N TRP A 35 -8.79 19.32 6.60
CA TRP A 35 -7.73 18.97 5.66
C TRP A 35 -7.57 19.97 4.53
N ASP A 36 -8.63 20.65 4.13
CA ASP A 36 -8.64 21.72 3.12
C ASP A 36 -7.90 22.97 3.58
N GLU A 37 -7.77 23.18 4.89
CA GLU A 37 -7.02 24.28 5.49
C GLU A 37 -5.50 24.01 5.56
N LEU A 38 -5.07 22.75 5.36
CA LEU A 38 -3.66 22.38 5.43
C LEU A 38 -2.88 22.82 4.20
N PRO A 39 -1.55 23.04 4.33
CA PRO A 39 -0.65 23.21 3.20
C PRO A 39 -0.78 22.05 2.21
N ALA A 40 -0.59 22.34 0.91
CA ALA A 40 -0.83 21.36 -0.17
C ALA A 40 -0.01 20.08 -0.03
N ASP A 41 1.24 20.17 0.43
CA ASP A 41 2.13 19.05 0.67
C ASP A 41 1.64 18.15 1.81
N GLN A 42 1.17 18.74 2.92
CA GLN A 42 0.61 18.00 4.05
C GLN A 42 -0.70 17.33 3.66
N ARG A 43 -1.57 18.05 2.95
CA ARG A 43 -2.82 17.50 2.41
C ARG A 43 -2.55 16.32 1.46
N ALA A 44 -1.57 16.43 0.57
CA ALA A 44 -1.18 15.35 -0.33
C ALA A 44 -0.66 14.11 0.44
N GLN A 45 0.07 14.30 1.54
CA GLN A 45 0.50 13.20 2.40
C GLN A 45 -0.68 12.45 3.04
N LEU A 46 -1.70 13.16 3.49
CA LEU A 46 -2.91 12.55 4.06
C LEU A 46 -3.72 11.82 2.99
N LYS A 47 -3.89 12.43 1.81
CA LYS A 47 -4.69 11.89 0.71
C LYS A 47 -4.05 10.68 -0.01
N ARG A 48 -2.76 10.43 0.15
CA ARG A 48 -2.10 9.27 -0.47
C ARG A 48 -2.36 7.95 0.24
N ARG A 49 -2.96 7.98 1.43
CA ARG A 49 -3.32 6.79 2.21
C ARG A 49 -4.50 6.05 1.56
N GLN A 50 -4.63 4.76 1.82
CA GLN A 50 -5.74 3.94 1.32
C GLN A 50 -7.04 4.19 2.09
N GLY A 51 -6.91 4.75 3.30
CA GLY A 51 -8.05 5.28 4.04
C GLY A 51 -8.75 4.28 4.94
N VAL A 52 -10.06 4.42 5.00
CA VAL A 52 -10.98 3.69 5.88
C VAL A 52 -11.91 2.78 5.06
N PRO A 53 -12.61 1.81 5.68
CA PRO A 53 -13.54 0.93 4.96
C PRO A 53 -14.54 1.72 4.11
N TYR A 54 -14.75 1.26 2.87
CA TYR A 54 -15.81 1.77 2.01
C TYR A 54 -17.18 1.34 2.56
N PRO A 55 -18.27 2.11 2.36
CA PRO A 55 -19.57 1.84 2.99
C PRO A 55 -20.17 0.45 2.76
N LEU A 56 -19.74 -0.27 1.72
CA LEU A 56 -20.22 -1.63 1.42
C LEU A 56 -19.30 -2.72 1.98
N GLU A 57 -18.18 -2.35 2.59
CA GLU A 57 -17.22 -3.30 3.18
C GLU A 57 -17.48 -3.44 4.69
N GLU A 58 -17.61 -4.68 5.16
CA GLU A 58 -17.82 -4.97 6.58
C GLU A 58 -16.62 -4.59 7.40
N ALA A 59 -15.41 -4.95 6.91
CA ALA A 59 -14.17 -4.64 7.57
C ALA A 59 -12.98 -4.57 6.60
N VAL A 60 -12.17 -3.52 6.76
CA VAL A 60 -10.81 -3.39 6.26
C VAL A 60 -9.91 -3.23 7.48
N THR A 61 -8.93 -4.09 7.64
CA THR A 61 -8.02 -4.05 8.79
C THR A 61 -6.61 -4.46 8.40
N VAL A 62 -5.66 -4.26 9.30
CA VAL A 62 -4.28 -4.74 9.15
C VAL A 62 -4.02 -5.75 10.26
N LEU A 63 -3.76 -6.99 9.87
CA LEU A 63 -3.49 -8.10 10.78
C LEU A 63 -2.07 -8.61 10.59
N ASP A 64 -1.49 -9.13 11.65
CA ASP A 64 -0.33 -10.00 11.55
C ASP A 64 -0.77 -11.31 10.87
N PRO A 65 -0.17 -11.67 9.71
CA PRO A 65 -0.66 -12.81 8.91
C PRO A 65 -0.41 -14.18 9.56
N VAL A 66 0.39 -14.25 10.62
CA VAL A 66 0.68 -15.50 11.35
C VAL A 66 -0.24 -15.66 12.56
N THR A 67 -0.36 -14.60 13.36
CA THR A 67 -1.15 -14.64 14.60
C THR A 67 -2.61 -14.28 14.40
N MET A 68 -2.95 -13.69 13.25
CA MET A 68 -4.28 -13.14 12.92
C MET A 68 -4.75 -12.07 13.92
N GLN A 69 -3.83 -11.48 14.67
CA GLN A 69 -4.12 -10.38 15.59
C GLN A 69 -3.96 -9.02 14.90
N GLN A 70 -4.79 -8.08 15.29
CA GLN A 70 -4.71 -6.72 14.77
C GLN A 70 -3.40 -6.06 15.21
N VAL A 71 -2.69 -5.45 14.26
CA VAL A 71 -1.49 -4.66 14.58
C VAL A 71 -1.84 -3.40 15.36
N PRO A 72 -0.91 -2.86 16.16
CA PRO A 72 -1.09 -1.56 16.81
C PRO A 72 -1.39 -0.45 15.79
N ARG A 73 -2.09 0.59 16.24
CA ARG A 73 -2.36 1.80 15.45
C ARG A 73 -1.28 2.84 15.67
N ASP A 74 -0.05 2.46 15.37
CA ASP A 74 1.15 3.28 15.59
C ASP A 74 1.72 3.89 14.30
N GLY A 75 1.20 3.46 13.12
CA GLY A 75 1.72 3.89 11.83
C GLY A 75 3.07 3.26 11.46
N GLU A 76 3.55 2.30 12.25
CA GLU A 76 4.90 1.70 12.13
C GLU A 76 4.84 0.18 12.02
N THR A 77 4.06 -0.50 12.86
CA THR A 77 3.96 -1.96 12.85
C THR A 77 3.30 -2.45 11.57
N ILE A 78 4.06 -3.24 10.80
CA ILE A 78 3.62 -3.79 9.52
C ILE A 78 2.78 -5.04 9.76
N GLY A 79 1.67 -5.14 9.04
CA GLY A 79 0.85 -6.34 8.88
C GLY A 79 0.31 -6.42 7.47
N GLU A 80 -0.54 -7.41 7.19
CA GLU A 80 -1.22 -7.58 5.92
C GLU A 80 -2.60 -6.91 5.96
N VAL A 81 -2.95 -6.20 4.88
CA VAL A 81 -4.32 -5.71 4.69
C VAL A 81 -5.25 -6.88 4.48
N MET A 82 -6.31 -6.96 5.26
CA MET A 82 -7.29 -8.03 5.16
C MET A 82 -8.71 -7.47 5.08
N PHE A 83 -9.51 -8.14 4.26
CA PHE A 83 -10.89 -7.75 4.01
C PHE A 83 -11.89 -8.78 4.51
N ARG A 84 -13.06 -8.30 4.90
CA ARG A 84 -14.23 -9.12 5.16
C ARG A 84 -15.49 -8.33 4.82
N GLY A 85 -16.37 -8.93 4.03
CA GLY A 85 -17.61 -8.29 3.62
C GLY A 85 -18.27 -8.94 2.42
N ASN A 86 -19.44 -8.42 2.07
CA ASN A 86 -20.27 -8.97 1.01
C ASN A 86 -19.71 -8.73 -0.40
N ILE A 87 -18.78 -7.81 -0.57
CA ILE A 87 -18.16 -7.51 -1.86
C ILE A 87 -16.93 -8.38 -2.13
N VAL A 88 -16.45 -9.13 -1.13
CA VAL A 88 -15.34 -10.08 -1.29
C VAL A 88 -15.80 -11.28 -2.13
N MET A 89 -14.98 -11.69 -3.09
CA MET A 89 -15.25 -12.83 -3.96
C MET A 89 -15.55 -14.11 -3.17
N LYS A 90 -16.26 -15.06 -3.80
CA LYS A 90 -16.46 -16.40 -3.23
C LYS A 90 -15.22 -17.29 -3.35
N GLY A 91 -14.33 -16.98 -4.26
CA GLY A 91 -13.12 -17.75 -4.51
C GLY A 91 -12.66 -17.72 -5.97
N TYR A 92 -11.51 -18.31 -6.23
CA TYR A 92 -10.93 -18.44 -7.57
C TYR A 92 -11.57 -19.59 -8.34
N LEU A 93 -11.95 -19.34 -9.59
CA LEU A 93 -12.59 -20.33 -10.45
C LEU A 93 -11.72 -21.58 -10.62
N LYS A 94 -12.28 -22.75 -10.28
CA LYS A 94 -11.63 -24.07 -10.38
C LYS A 94 -10.27 -24.16 -9.66
N ASN A 95 -10.04 -23.32 -8.65
CA ASN A 95 -8.81 -23.32 -7.86
C ASN A 95 -9.11 -23.27 -6.35
N PRO A 96 -9.64 -24.37 -5.77
CA PRO A 96 -9.98 -24.42 -4.35
C PRO A 96 -8.76 -24.19 -3.46
N LYS A 97 -7.59 -24.72 -3.82
CA LYS A 97 -6.37 -24.56 -3.03
C LYS A 97 -5.96 -23.08 -2.88
N ALA A 98 -6.03 -22.30 -3.95
CA ALA A 98 -5.75 -20.87 -3.86
C ALA A 98 -6.84 -20.13 -3.07
N THR A 99 -8.10 -20.54 -3.23
CA THR A 99 -9.22 -20.00 -2.46
C THR A 99 -9.02 -20.22 -0.97
N ASP A 100 -8.79 -21.46 -0.55
CA ASP A 100 -8.61 -21.80 0.87
C ASP A 100 -7.47 -21.00 1.50
N LYS A 101 -6.35 -20.89 0.78
CA LYS A 101 -5.20 -20.10 1.22
C LYS A 101 -5.55 -18.61 1.36
N SER A 102 -6.32 -18.05 0.42
CA SER A 102 -6.67 -16.63 0.42
C SER A 102 -7.72 -16.26 1.45
N PHE A 103 -8.40 -17.26 2.06
CA PHE A 103 -9.41 -17.05 3.11
C PHE A 103 -9.01 -17.67 4.44
N GLU A 104 -7.73 -17.90 4.65
CA GLU A 104 -7.23 -18.43 5.91
C GLU A 104 -7.64 -17.54 7.09
N GLY A 105 -7.99 -18.13 8.22
CA GLY A 105 -8.46 -17.39 9.39
C GLY A 105 -9.79 -16.65 9.22
N GLY A 106 -10.53 -16.87 8.11
CA GLY A 106 -11.84 -16.22 7.87
C GLY A 106 -11.75 -14.79 7.36
N TRP A 107 -10.58 -14.38 6.87
CA TRP A 107 -10.33 -13.10 6.23
C TRP A 107 -9.79 -13.31 4.83
N PHE A 108 -10.11 -12.39 3.92
CA PHE A 108 -9.47 -12.36 2.62
C PHE A 108 -8.10 -11.69 2.73
N HIS A 109 -7.06 -12.44 2.41
CA HIS A 109 -5.66 -12.00 2.40
C HIS A 109 -5.35 -11.31 1.08
N THR A 110 -4.99 -10.03 1.13
CA THR A 110 -4.72 -9.23 -0.08
C THR A 110 -3.33 -9.44 -0.65
N GLY A 111 -2.38 -9.85 0.19
CA GLY A 111 -0.96 -9.87 -0.13
C GLY A 111 -0.30 -8.49 -0.09
N ASP A 112 -1.02 -7.44 0.31
CA ASP A 112 -0.49 -6.09 0.45
C ASP A 112 -0.15 -5.80 1.91
N LEU A 113 1.08 -5.36 2.17
CA LEU A 113 1.56 -5.01 3.50
C LEU A 113 1.28 -3.55 3.79
N ALA A 114 0.82 -3.28 5.00
CA ALA A 114 0.42 -1.94 5.43
C ALA A 114 0.67 -1.71 6.91
N VAL A 115 0.53 -0.47 7.31
CA VAL A 115 0.42 -0.05 8.70
C VAL A 115 -0.97 0.53 8.95
N MET A 116 -1.40 0.49 10.22
CA MET A 116 -2.62 1.16 10.67
C MET A 116 -2.23 2.45 11.37
N GLU A 117 -2.62 3.58 10.79
CA GLU A 117 -2.36 4.89 11.40
C GLU A 117 -3.23 5.11 12.66
N PRO A 118 -2.84 6.02 13.59
CA PRO A 118 -3.61 6.31 14.81
C PRO A 118 -5.06 6.73 14.54
N ASP A 119 -5.31 7.40 13.42
CA ASP A 119 -6.64 7.83 12.96
C ASP A 119 -7.41 6.73 12.20
N ARG A 120 -6.91 5.50 12.22
CA ARG A 120 -7.48 4.29 11.59
C ARG A 120 -7.38 4.26 10.06
N TYR A 121 -6.61 5.13 9.45
CA TYR A 121 -6.33 5.04 8.02
C TYR A 121 -5.31 3.95 7.74
N VAL A 122 -5.63 3.11 6.79
CA VAL A 122 -4.67 2.14 6.25
C VAL A 122 -3.69 2.87 5.33
N LYS A 123 -2.40 2.53 5.46
CA LYS A 123 -1.35 3.03 4.59
C LYS A 123 -0.50 1.86 4.10
N ILE A 124 -0.65 1.53 2.83
CA ILE A 124 0.12 0.46 2.18
C ILE A 124 1.59 0.85 2.15
N LYS A 125 2.43 -0.12 2.45
CA LYS A 125 3.89 -0.03 2.42
C LYS A 125 4.47 -0.73 1.20
N ASP A 126 4.05 -1.97 0.95
CA ASP A 126 4.49 -2.77 -0.19
C ASP A 126 3.61 -4.01 -0.39
N ARG A 127 3.94 -4.84 -1.38
CA ARG A 127 3.39 -6.19 -1.48
C ARG A 127 4.27 -7.19 -0.72
N SER A 128 3.65 -8.20 -0.13
CA SER A 128 4.38 -9.22 0.64
C SER A 128 5.43 -9.96 -0.19
N LYS A 129 5.20 -10.11 -1.51
CA LYS A 129 6.14 -10.75 -2.44
C LYS A 129 7.22 -9.81 -2.99
N ASP A 130 7.07 -8.51 -2.82
CA ASP A 130 7.97 -7.48 -3.36
C ASP A 130 8.86 -6.85 -2.25
N ILE A 131 8.59 -7.19 -0.96
CA ILE A 131 9.47 -6.85 0.17
C ILE A 131 10.83 -7.50 -0.05
N ILE A 132 11.88 -6.73 0.13
CA ILE A 132 13.27 -7.16 0.01
C ILE A 132 13.79 -7.48 1.41
N ILE A 133 14.19 -8.75 1.65
CA ILE A 133 14.67 -9.19 2.96
C ILE A 133 16.20 -9.15 2.97
N SER A 134 16.76 -8.07 3.49
CA SER A 134 18.19 -7.83 3.52
C SER A 134 18.75 -7.93 4.95
N GLY A 135 19.50 -8.97 5.23
CA GLY A 135 20.10 -9.18 6.56
C GLY A 135 19.10 -9.32 7.70
N GLY A 136 17.87 -9.75 7.39
CA GLY A 136 16.77 -9.86 8.36
C GLY A 136 15.91 -8.59 8.48
N GLU A 137 16.26 -7.52 7.78
CA GLU A 137 15.46 -6.29 7.71
C GLU A 137 14.53 -6.31 6.50
N ASN A 138 13.28 -5.87 6.68
CA ASN A 138 12.30 -5.71 5.63
C ASN A 138 12.43 -4.34 4.98
N ILE A 139 12.85 -4.31 3.72
CA ILE A 139 13.02 -3.09 2.93
C ILE A 139 11.86 -3.00 1.93
N SER A 140 11.08 -1.94 1.99
CA SER A 140 10.05 -1.65 1.00
C SER A 140 10.70 -1.15 -0.29
N SER A 141 10.38 -1.80 -1.41
CA SER A 141 10.79 -1.36 -2.75
C SER A 141 10.22 0.03 -3.05
N ILE A 142 8.97 0.28 -2.67
CA ILE A 142 8.26 1.55 -2.85
C ILE A 142 8.92 2.69 -2.05
N GLU A 143 9.38 2.45 -0.82
CA GLU A 143 10.06 3.48 -0.02
C GLU A 143 11.40 3.89 -0.64
N VAL A 144 12.14 2.92 -1.20
CA VAL A 144 13.38 3.21 -1.93
C VAL A 144 13.10 3.97 -3.23
N GLU A 145 12.09 3.55 -3.99
CA GLU A 145 11.64 4.27 -5.20
C GLU A 145 11.20 5.70 -4.87
N ASP A 146 10.42 5.91 -3.83
CA ASP A 146 9.99 7.23 -3.36
C ASP A 146 11.21 8.13 -3.03
N ALA A 147 12.25 7.57 -2.44
CA ALA A 147 13.49 8.30 -2.15
C ALA A 147 14.22 8.70 -3.44
N LEU A 148 14.34 7.78 -4.40
CA LEU A 148 14.96 8.03 -5.70
C LEU A 148 14.19 9.07 -6.52
N TYR A 149 12.87 9.02 -6.54
CA TYR A 149 12.02 10.01 -7.24
C TYR A 149 12.14 11.43 -6.71
N ARG A 150 12.68 11.65 -5.52
CA ARG A 150 12.96 13.01 -5.00
C ARG A 150 14.14 13.65 -5.73
N HIS A 151 15.01 12.88 -6.35
CA HIS A 151 16.14 13.43 -7.10
C HIS A 151 15.64 14.06 -8.40
N PRO A 152 16.03 15.32 -8.71
CA PRO A 152 15.48 16.06 -9.85
C PRO A 152 15.82 15.45 -11.22
N ALA A 153 16.91 14.70 -11.32
CA ALA A 153 17.36 14.03 -12.54
C ALA A 153 16.62 12.72 -12.82
N VAL A 154 15.90 12.14 -11.87
CA VAL A 154 15.20 10.86 -12.05
C VAL A 154 13.91 11.08 -12.83
N LEU A 155 13.77 10.38 -13.96
CA LEU A 155 12.55 10.31 -14.74
C LEU A 155 11.66 9.16 -14.28
N ALA A 156 12.23 7.95 -14.21
CA ALA A 156 11.57 6.75 -13.74
C ALA A 156 12.56 5.87 -12.96
N CYS A 157 12.05 5.09 -12.00
CA CYS A 157 12.85 4.07 -11.32
C CYS A 157 11.98 2.87 -10.95
N ALA A 158 12.63 1.72 -10.82
CA ALA A 158 12.07 0.49 -10.27
C ALA A 158 13.09 -0.17 -9.36
N VAL A 159 12.64 -0.69 -8.22
CA VAL A 159 13.49 -1.37 -7.24
C VAL A 159 13.03 -2.81 -7.09
N VAL A 160 13.97 -3.75 -7.18
CA VAL A 160 13.70 -5.18 -7.06
C VAL A 160 14.71 -5.84 -6.13
N ALA A 161 14.34 -6.98 -5.58
CA ALA A 161 15.27 -7.83 -4.84
C ALA A 161 16.32 -8.42 -5.78
N ARG A 162 17.59 -8.38 -5.37
CA ARG A 162 18.70 -9.10 -5.99
C ARG A 162 19.30 -10.06 -4.97
N PRO A 163 19.51 -11.34 -5.31
CA PRO A 163 20.20 -12.27 -4.42
C PRO A 163 21.57 -11.75 -4.01
N ASP A 164 21.91 -11.86 -2.72
CA ASP A 164 23.18 -11.46 -2.14
C ASP A 164 23.71 -12.55 -1.20
N PRO A 165 25.01 -13.00 -1.37
CA PRO A 165 25.56 -14.09 -0.58
C PRO A 165 25.70 -13.78 0.92
N LYS A 166 25.79 -12.50 1.30
CA LYS A 166 25.94 -12.07 2.69
C LYS A 166 24.62 -11.71 3.34
N TRP A 167 23.75 -11.05 2.60
CA TRP A 167 22.54 -10.45 3.14
C TRP A 167 21.26 -11.21 2.76
N GLY A 168 21.35 -12.31 1.97
CA GLY A 168 20.23 -13.01 1.38
C GLY A 168 19.72 -12.28 0.15
N GLU A 169 19.22 -11.07 0.35
CA GLU A 169 18.79 -10.16 -0.72
C GLU A 169 19.39 -8.76 -0.50
N THR A 170 19.45 -7.98 -1.58
CA THR A 170 19.80 -6.55 -1.54
C THR A 170 18.95 -5.78 -2.55
N PRO A 171 18.59 -4.51 -2.27
CA PRO A 171 17.86 -3.68 -3.23
C PRO A 171 18.73 -3.42 -4.47
N LEU A 172 18.14 -3.61 -5.65
CA LEU A 172 18.71 -3.22 -6.94
C LEU A 172 17.77 -2.22 -7.60
N ALA A 173 18.24 -0.99 -7.81
CA ALA A 173 17.49 0.05 -8.46
C ALA A 173 17.85 0.14 -9.96
N PHE A 174 16.82 0.13 -10.81
CA PHE A 174 16.90 0.56 -12.20
C PHE A 174 16.43 2.00 -12.28
N VAL A 175 17.24 2.88 -12.86
CA VAL A 175 16.94 4.31 -12.90
C VAL A 175 17.04 4.83 -14.32
N GLU A 176 15.99 5.46 -14.79
CA GLU A 176 15.97 6.24 -16.03
C GLU A 176 16.12 7.73 -15.67
N THR A 177 17.05 8.40 -16.32
CA THR A 177 17.31 9.83 -16.11
C THR A 177 16.59 10.68 -17.18
N LYS A 178 16.25 11.91 -16.82
CA LYS A 178 15.76 12.90 -17.77
C LYS A 178 16.85 13.23 -18.80
N ALA A 179 16.45 13.53 -20.05
CA ALA A 179 17.37 13.80 -21.17
C ALA A 179 18.33 14.99 -20.93
N GLU A 180 18.01 15.90 -20.00
CA GLU A 180 18.81 17.07 -19.66
C GLU A 180 19.74 16.85 -18.42
N ALA A 181 19.74 15.63 -17.86
CA ALA A 181 20.54 15.28 -16.69
C ALA A 181 21.89 14.69 -17.11
N THR A 182 22.79 15.53 -17.60
CA THR A 182 24.24 15.23 -17.82
C THR A 182 25.09 15.91 -16.77
#